data_8218798faf6599593cdac5e17e9c2469
#
_entry.id   8218798faf6599593cdac5e17e9c2469
#
_cell.length_a   1.000
_cell.length_b   1.000
_cell.length_c   1.000
_cell.angle_alpha   90.00
_cell.angle_beta   90.00
_cell.angle_gamma   90.00
#
_symmetry.space_group_name_H-M   'P 1'
#
loop_
_entity.id
_entity.type
_entity.pdbx_description
1 polymer ?
#
loop_
_entity_poly.entity_id
_entity_poly.type
_entity_poly.pdbx_seq_one_letter_code
_entity_poly.pdbx_strand_id
1 'polypeptide(L)'
;MYSKKDLLDSLKPVSIWSRRFMWAAMVQGLIAVVIMILLAVVLIGLPSVVAGLVATILAVPAAGFVELAALFGFFAMYVVVGVVGVALTALLYHHVEVVMGKTYRGVANLFAWGHLVLMNIGIAGATWPMIYAGFWGDIALGPPSQGGLGWTIEQVAEQILAQFVPIVGAMLLLTGIGVVAGGIGFLIVSLRK
;
A
#
# COMPACT_ATOMS: atom_id res chain seq x y z
N MET A 1 -21.64 -40.88 16.16
CA MET A 1 -20.28 -41.05 15.63
C MET A 1 -20.30 -40.48 14.21
N TYR A 2 -19.75 -39.29 13.99
CA TYR A 2 -19.72 -38.69 12.64
C TYR A 2 -18.83 -39.50 11.73
N SER A 3 -19.31 -39.81 10.52
CA SER A 3 -18.50 -40.48 9.49
C SER A 3 -17.33 -39.56 9.06
N LYS A 4 -16.16 -40.16 8.74
CA LYS A 4 -15.03 -39.43 8.17
C LYS A 4 -15.44 -38.68 6.89
N LYS A 5 -16.44 -39.17 6.18
CA LYS A 5 -17.03 -38.55 4.99
C LYS A 5 -17.80 -37.27 5.37
N ASP A 6 -18.61 -37.31 6.44
CA ASP A 6 -19.37 -36.14 6.92
C ASP A 6 -18.43 -35.03 7.39
N LEU A 7 -17.27 -35.39 7.95
CA LEU A 7 -16.22 -34.44 8.35
C LEU A 7 -15.54 -33.83 7.13
N LEU A 8 -15.28 -34.60 6.08
CA LEU A 8 -14.67 -34.11 4.84
C LEU A 8 -15.64 -33.23 4.03
N ASP A 9 -16.93 -33.59 4.00
CA ASP A 9 -17.99 -32.82 3.36
C ASP A 9 -18.32 -31.51 4.11
N SER A 10 -18.01 -31.45 5.42
CA SER A 10 -18.13 -30.22 6.23
C SER A 10 -16.98 -29.22 6.03
N LEU A 11 -15.87 -29.65 5.41
CA LEU A 11 -14.79 -28.74 5.06
C LEU A 11 -15.26 -27.84 3.92
N LYS A 12 -15.67 -26.62 4.26
CA LYS A 12 -16.07 -25.60 3.27
C LYS A 12 -14.98 -25.45 2.20
N PRO A 13 -15.35 -25.33 0.94
CA PRO A 13 -14.37 -25.14 -0.13
C PRO A 13 -13.48 -23.92 0.18
N VAL A 14 -12.17 -24.14 0.15
CA VAL A 14 -11.20 -23.08 0.45
C VAL A 14 -11.03 -22.21 -0.79
N SER A 15 -11.33 -20.94 -0.66
CA SER A 15 -11.07 -19.96 -1.73
C SER A 15 -9.56 -19.84 -1.98
N ILE A 16 -9.12 -20.21 -3.17
CA ILE A 16 -7.70 -20.15 -3.55
C ILE A 16 -7.26 -18.70 -3.70
N TRP A 17 -8.06 -17.87 -4.35
CA TRP A 17 -7.74 -16.48 -4.59
C TRP A 17 -7.80 -15.64 -3.33
N SER A 18 -8.82 -15.84 -2.48
CA SER A 18 -8.89 -15.20 -1.18
C SER A 18 -7.63 -15.46 -0.35
N ARG A 19 -7.16 -16.71 -0.31
CA ARG A 19 -5.93 -17.07 0.40
C ARG A 19 -4.70 -16.35 -0.16
N ARG A 20 -4.56 -16.21 -1.48
CA ARG A 20 -3.44 -15.49 -2.12
C ARG A 20 -3.44 -14.01 -1.75
N PHE A 21 -4.60 -13.35 -1.84
CA PHE A 21 -4.74 -11.95 -1.45
C PHE A 21 -4.54 -11.76 0.05
N MET A 22 -5.00 -12.69 0.89
CA MET A 22 -4.76 -12.65 2.33
C MET A 22 -3.26 -12.72 2.66
N TRP A 23 -2.53 -13.63 2.02
CA TRP A 23 -1.07 -13.69 2.17
C TRP A 23 -0.39 -12.41 1.70
N ALA A 24 -0.80 -11.84 0.57
CA ALA A 24 -0.27 -10.57 0.10
C ALA A 24 -0.54 -9.44 1.12
N ALA A 25 -1.76 -9.33 1.65
CA ALA A 25 -2.11 -8.34 2.68
C ALA A 25 -1.28 -8.53 3.96
N MET A 26 -1.05 -9.77 4.40
CA MET A 26 -0.22 -10.06 5.59
C MET A 26 1.24 -9.65 5.37
N VAL A 27 1.81 -9.95 4.20
CA VAL A 27 3.19 -9.52 3.86
C VAL A 27 3.28 -8.00 3.80
N GLN A 28 2.34 -7.33 3.13
CA GLN A 28 2.27 -5.88 3.08
C GLN A 28 2.10 -5.27 4.48
N GLY A 29 1.25 -5.87 5.33
CA GLY A 29 1.05 -5.46 6.72
C GLY A 29 2.31 -5.59 7.56
N LEU A 30 3.07 -6.68 7.41
CA LEU A 30 4.35 -6.85 8.09
C LEU A 30 5.36 -5.78 7.67
N ILE A 31 5.44 -5.48 6.38
CA ILE A 31 6.30 -4.41 5.85
C ILE A 31 5.85 -3.05 6.41
N ALA A 32 4.55 -2.78 6.46
CA ALA A 32 4.01 -1.54 7.04
C ALA A 32 4.41 -1.38 8.51
N VAL A 33 4.36 -2.47 9.31
CA VAL A 33 4.81 -2.46 10.71
C VAL A 33 6.30 -2.15 10.82
N VAL A 34 7.13 -2.75 9.98
CA VAL A 34 8.58 -2.48 9.95
C VAL A 34 8.84 -1.00 9.61
N ILE A 35 8.19 -0.47 8.57
CA ILE A 35 8.31 0.95 8.21
C ILE A 35 7.86 1.85 9.37
N MET A 36 6.73 1.53 10.01
CA MET A 36 6.23 2.30 11.15
C MET A 36 7.22 2.31 12.32
N ILE A 37 7.85 1.18 12.63
CA ILE A 37 8.87 1.10 13.69
C ILE A 37 10.08 1.95 13.32
N LEU A 38 10.55 1.88 12.07
CA LEU A 38 11.67 2.70 11.61
C LEU A 38 11.34 4.20 11.70
N LEU A 39 10.15 4.61 11.27
CA LEU A 39 9.69 5.99 11.40
C LEU A 39 9.60 6.44 12.87
N ALA A 40 9.09 5.58 13.75
CA ALA A 40 9.02 5.88 15.18
C ALA A 40 10.41 6.05 15.79
N VAL A 41 11.38 5.19 15.44
CA VAL A 41 12.77 5.31 15.91
C VAL A 41 13.39 6.64 15.45
N VAL A 42 13.17 7.01 14.19
CA VAL A 42 13.63 8.29 13.64
C VAL A 42 13.01 9.46 14.39
N LEU A 43 11.69 9.45 14.59
CA LEU A 43 10.99 10.51 15.32
C LEU A 43 11.46 10.66 16.77
N ILE A 44 11.70 9.56 17.49
CA ILE A 44 12.20 9.57 18.87
C ILE A 44 13.66 10.01 18.91
N GLY A 45 14.47 9.61 17.94
CA GLY A 45 15.89 9.95 17.85
C GLY A 45 16.17 11.40 17.42
N LEU A 46 15.17 12.09 16.84
CA LEU A 46 15.27 13.47 16.34
C LEU A 46 14.24 14.37 17.04
N PRO A 47 14.49 14.83 18.30
CA PRO A 47 13.54 15.64 19.04
C PRO A 47 13.09 16.92 18.32
N SER A 48 13.94 17.48 17.46
CA SER A 48 13.62 18.62 16.61
C SER A 48 12.55 18.29 15.56
N VAL A 49 12.55 17.06 15.03
CA VAL A 49 11.53 16.59 14.09
C VAL A 49 10.18 16.44 14.79
N VAL A 50 10.17 15.91 16.02
CA VAL A 50 8.95 15.81 16.83
C VAL A 50 8.42 17.20 17.18
N ALA A 51 9.30 18.13 17.59
CA ALA A 51 8.90 19.51 17.86
C ALA A 51 8.37 20.21 16.60
N GLY A 52 9.01 20.00 15.45
CA GLY A 52 8.55 20.48 14.14
C GLY A 52 7.20 19.90 13.74
N LEU A 53 7.02 18.60 13.93
CA LEU A 53 5.74 17.90 13.67
C LEU A 53 4.60 18.47 14.50
N VAL A 54 4.83 18.64 15.81
CA VAL A 54 3.84 19.20 16.74
C VAL A 54 3.54 20.67 16.37
N ALA A 55 4.57 21.47 16.07
CA ALA A 55 4.40 22.84 15.64
C ALA A 55 3.64 22.94 14.30
N THR A 56 3.90 22.02 13.35
CA THR A 56 3.21 21.96 12.06
C THR A 56 1.74 21.56 12.22
N ILE A 57 1.42 20.60 13.07
CA ILE A 57 0.04 20.19 13.35
C ILE A 57 -0.74 21.30 14.04
N LEU A 58 -0.10 22.07 14.94
CA LEU A 58 -0.76 23.09 15.74
C LEU A 58 -0.78 24.48 15.08
N ALA A 59 0.20 24.80 14.23
CA ALA A 59 0.40 26.15 13.70
C ALA A 59 0.09 26.35 12.22
N VAL A 60 -0.11 25.27 11.45
CA VAL A 60 -0.40 25.28 9.99
C VAL A 60 0.13 26.52 9.23
N PRO A 61 1.41 26.70 9.05
CA PRO A 61 1.90 27.39 7.88
C PRO A 61 2.17 26.36 6.80
N ALA A 62 1.73 26.66 5.58
CA ALA A 62 1.73 25.73 4.43
C ALA A 62 3.10 25.12 4.04
N ALA A 63 4.19 25.60 4.63
CA ALA A 63 5.53 25.31 4.21
C ALA A 63 6.11 23.96 4.66
N GLY A 64 5.84 23.47 5.86
CA GLY A 64 6.34 22.17 6.36
C GLY A 64 5.38 21.00 6.09
N PHE A 65 4.28 21.25 5.37
CA PHE A 65 3.24 20.24 5.14
C PHE A 65 3.58 19.29 3.99
N VAL A 66 4.42 19.70 3.03
CA VAL A 66 4.69 18.92 1.81
C VAL A 66 5.52 17.67 2.09
N GLU A 67 6.55 17.79 2.93
CA GLU A 67 7.47 16.68 3.25
C GLU A 67 6.82 15.67 4.20
N LEU A 68 6.14 16.17 5.22
CA LEU A 68 5.34 15.34 6.13
C LEU A 68 4.18 14.68 5.36
N ALA A 69 3.56 15.38 4.42
CA ALA A 69 2.55 14.79 3.55
C ALA A 69 3.14 13.71 2.63
N ALA A 70 4.37 13.88 2.13
CA ALA A 70 5.05 12.84 1.37
C ALA A 70 5.34 11.62 2.25
N LEU A 71 5.95 11.82 3.41
CA LEU A 71 6.32 10.73 4.31
C LEU A 71 5.09 9.99 4.86
N PHE A 72 4.21 10.72 5.54
CA PHE A 72 3.06 10.11 6.23
C PHE A 72 1.86 9.89 5.30
N GLY A 73 1.65 10.75 4.30
CA GLY A 73 0.57 10.60 3.34
C GLY A 73 0.76 9.37 2.47
N PHE A 74 1.96 9.14 1.95
CA PHE A 74 2.26 7.93 1.16
C PHE A 74 2.32 6.69 2.04
N PHE A 75 2.77 6.79 3.29
CA PHE A 75 2.67 5.68 4.24
C PHE A 75 1.21 5.33 4.55
N ALA A 76 0.36 6.32 4.81
CA ALA A 76 -1.07 6.09 5.02
C ALA A 76 -1.73 5.48 3.78
N MET A 77 -1.40 5.98 2.58
CA MET A 77 -1.87 5.42 1.31
C MET A 77 -1.42 3.96 1.14
N TYR A 78 -0.18 3.64 1.50
CA TYR A 78 0.32 2.26 1.50
C TYR A 78 -0.48 1.36 2.43
N VAL A 79 -0.78 1.79 3.65
CA VAL A 79 -1.60 1.03 4.60
C VAL A 79 -3.03 0.86 4.09
N VAL A 80 -3.66 1.94 3.62
CA VAL A 80 -5.07 1.91 3.18
C VAL A 80 -5.23 1.09 1.91
N VAL A 81 -4.39 1.28 0.89
CA VAL A 81 -4.54 0.59 -0.40
C VAL A 81 -3.78 -0.73 -0.42
N GLY A 82 -2.53 -0.76 0.05
CA GLY A 82 -1.67 -1.94 0.00
C GLY A 82 -2.03 -3.00 1.05
N VAL A 83 -2.48 -2.61 2.24
CA VAL A 83 -2.84 -3.58 3.29
C VAL A 83 -4.35 -3.79 3.33
N VAL A 84 -5.11 -2.74 3.66
CA VAL A 84 -6.57 -2.85 3.85
C VAL A 84 -7.28 -3.14 2.53
N GLY A 85 -6.94 -2.45 1.44
CA GLY A 85 -7.53 -2.68 0.12
C GLY A 85 -7.28 -4.09 -0.39
N VAL A 86 -6.07 -4.62 -0.22
CA VAL A 86 -5.72 -6.01 -0.59
C VAL A 86 -6.47 -7.02 0.29
N ALA A 87 -6.62 -6.76 1.60
CA ALA A 87 -7.40 -7.60 2.50
C ALA A 87 -8.90 -7.61 2.15
N LEU A 88 -9.48 -6.45 1.84
CA LEU A 88 -10.86 -6.34 1.35
C LEU A 88 -11.06 -7.10 0.03
N THR A 89 -10.07 -7.03 -0.86
CA THR A 89 -10.10 -7.81 -2.10
C THR A 89 -10.14 -9.31 -1.83
N ALA A 90 -9.44 -9.81 -0.81
CA ALA A 90 -9.52 -11.20 -0.40
C ALA A 90 -10.96 -11.62 -0.03
N LEU A 91 -11.72 -10.74 0.63
CA LEU A 91 -13.13 -10.99 0.96
C LEU A 91 -14.01 -11.05 -0.29
N LEU A 92 -13.77 -10.19 -1.29
CA LEU A 92 -14.50 -10.24 -2.57
C LEU A 92 -14.25 -11.56 -3.31
N TYR A 93 -13.00 -12.01 -3.40
CA TYR A 93 -12.68 -13.31 -3.99
C TYR A 93 -13.29 -14.47 -3.19
N HIS A 94 -13.29 -14.39 -1.87
CA HIS A 94 -13.97 -15.38 -1.03
C HIS A 94 -15.48 -15.46 -1.34
N HIS A 95 -16.13 -14.32 -1.45
CA HIS A 95 -17.55 -14.24 -1.80
C HIS A 95 -17.83 -14.93 -3.13
N VAL A 96 -17.04 -14.66 -4.16
CA VAL A 96 -17.21 -15.29 -5.48
C VAL A 96 -16.99 -16.80 -5.45
N GLU A 97 -15.88 -17.24 -4.83
CA GLU A 97 -15.49 -18.66 -4.89
C GLU A 97 -16.29 -19.53 -3.92
N VAL A 98 -16.65 -19.01 -2.73
CA VAL A 98 -17.31 -19.80 -1.68
C VAL A 98 -18.81 -19.52 -1.63
N VAL A 99 -19.24 -18.26 -1.64
CA VAL A 99 -20.67 -17.93 -1.48
C VAL A 99 -21.41 -18.14 -2.80
N MET A 100 -20.83 -17.67 -3.92
CA MET A 100 -21.45 -17.85 -5.24
C MET A 100 -21.12 -19.22 -5.87
N GLY A 101 -20.18 -19.99 -5.30
CA GLY A 101 -19.75 -21.30 -5.82
C GLY A 101 -19.06 -21.25 -7.19
N LYS A 102 -18.54 -20.07 -7.58
CA LYS A 102 -17.95 -19.86 -8.90
C LYS A 102 -16.42 -19.93 -8.83
N THR A 103 -15.78 -20.35 -9.93
CA THR A 103 -14.32 -20.53 -9.96
C THR A 103 -13.67 -19.66 -11.03
N TYR A 104 -12.51 -19.11 -10.71
CA TYR A 104 -11.66 -18.37 -11.65
C TYR A 104 -10.89 -19.35 -12.53
N ARG A 105 -11.30 -19.52 -13.81
CA ARG A 105 -10.66 -20.40 -14.80
C ARG A 105 -10.39 -19.66 -16.10
N GLY A 106 -9.36 -20.10 -16.83
CA GLY A 106 -8.99 -19.52 -18.13
C GLY A 106 -8.67 -18.03 -18.02
N VAL A 107 -9.30 -17.22 -18.83
CA VAL A 107 -9.06 -15.76 -18.91
C VAL A 107 -9.33 -15.05 -17.58
N ALA A 108 -10.38 -15.45 -16.84
CA ALA A 108 -10.67 -14.87 -15.53
C ALA A 108 -9.53 -15.12 -14.51
N ASN A 109 -8.88 -16.28 -14.60
CA ASN A 109 -7.70 -16.58 -13.76
C ASN A 109 -6.50 -15.69 -14.11
N LEU A 110 -6.30 -15.35 -15.39
CA LEU A 110 -5.27 -14.41 -15.84
C LEU A 110 -5.54 -13.00 -15.27
N PHE A 111 -6.77 -12.52 -15.33
CA PHE A 111 -7.17 -11.25 -14.73
C PHE A 111 -6.99 -11.22 -13.20
N ALA A 112 -7.26 -12.33 -12.52
CA ALA A 112 -7.02 -12.43 -11.08
C ALA A 112 -5.52 -12.37 -10.74
N TRP A 113 -4.65 -12.98 -11.54
CA TRP A 113 -3.19 -12.81 -11.42
C TRP A 113 -2.75 -11.38 -11.73
N GLY A 114 -3.26 -10.78 -12.81
CA GLY A 114 -3.00 -9.37 -13.12
C GLY A 114 -3.37 -8.47 -11.96
N HIS A 115 -4.56 -8.65 -11.38
CA HIS A 115 -5.00 -7.91 -10.20
C HIS A 115 -4.02 -8.06 -9.02
N LEU A 116 -3.70 -9.31 -8.64
CA LEU A 116 -2.82 -9.58 -7.51
C LEU A 116 -1.43 -8.94 -7.70
N VAL A 117 -0.81 -9.16 -8.86
CA VAL A 117 0.58 -8.76 -9.10
C VAL A 117 0.68 -7.25 -9.33
N LEU A 118 -0.11 -6.70 -10.27
CA LEU A 118 0.01 -5.30 -10.65
C LEU A 118 -0.43 -4.35 -9.53
N MET A 119 -1.49 -4.69 -8.79
CA MET A 119 -1.92 -3.89 -7.65
C MET A 119 -0.86 -3.85 -6.55
N ASN A 120 -0.28 -4.99 -6.17
CA ASN A 120 0.69 -5.04 -5.08
C ASN A 120 2.04 -4.39 -5.46
N ILE A 121 2.56 -4.67 -6.66
CA ILE A 121 3.80 -4.03 -7.15
C ILE A 121 3.58 -2.53 -7.35
N GLY A 122 2.46 -2.15 -7.96
CA GLY A 122 2.15 -0.76 -8.26
C GLY A 122 2.04 0.09 -6.99
N ILE A 123 1.29 -0.35 -5.99
CA ILE A 123 1.13 0.42 -4.75
C ILE A 123 2.44 0.51 -3.95
N ALA A 124 3.21 -0.57 -3.85
CA ALA A 124 4.51 -0.54 -3.20
C ALA A 124 5.48 0.39 -3.95
N GLY A 125 5.56 0.26 -5.28
CA GLY A 125 6.42 1.09 -6.13
C GLY A 125 6.01 2.56 -6.19
N ALA A 126 4.73 2.90 -5.94
CA ALA A 126 4.28 4.28 -5.82
C ALA A 126 4.58 4.89 -4.46
N THR A 127 4.46 4.12 -3.38
CA THR A 127 4.50 4.66 -2.02
C THR A 127 5.89 4.62 -1.40
N TRP A 128 6.64 3.55 -1.55
CA TRP A 128 7.96 3.43 -0.93
C TRP A 128 8.99 4.47 -1.38
N PRO A 129 9.12 4.78 -2.69
CA PRO A 129 10.02 5.85 -3.12
C PRO A 129 9.65 7.21 -2.52
N MET A 130 8.36 7.50 -2.35
CA MET A 130 7.91 8.77 -1.75
C MET A 130 8.10 8.80 -0.24
N ILE A 131 7.95 7.67 0.47
CA ILE A 131 8.31 7.58 1.89
C ILE A 131 9.81 7.85 2.06
N TYR A 132 10.64 7.25 1.21
CA TYR A 132 12.09 7.49 1.20
C TYR A 132 12.45 8.95 0.86
N ALA A 133 11.82 9.51 -0.17
CA ALA A 133 12.02 10.89 -0.59
C ALA A 133 11.59 11.89 0.51
N GLY A 134 10.47 11.64 1.19
CA GLY A 134 10.01 12.44 2.31
C GLY A 134 10.99 12.41 3.49
N PHE A 135 11.55 11.25 3.82
CA PHE A 135 12.58 11.11 4.85
C PHE A 135 13.83 11.95 4.55
N TRP A 136 14.36 11.88 3.31
CA TRP A 136 15.51 12.67 2.91
C TRP A 136 15.19 14.16 2.77
N GLY A 137 13.97 14.49 2.36
CA GLY A 137 13.48 15.86 2.33
C GLY A 137 13.49 16.52 3.71
N ASP A 138 13.03 15.81 4.72
CA ASP A 138 13.03 16.28 6.12
C ASP A 138 14.46 16.53 6.62
N ILE A 139 15.39 15.63 6.34
CA ILE A 139 16.82 15.83 6.67
C ILE A 139 17.38 17.07 5.95
N ALA A 140 17.06 17.25 4.67
CA ALA A 140 17.57 18.37 3.88
C ALA A 140 17.05 19.73 4.35
N LEU A 141 15.84 19.82 4.87
CA LEU A 141 15.25 21.01 5.48
C LEU A 141 15.90 21.36 6.84
N GLY A 142 16.40 20.36 7.55
CA GLY A 142 17.01 20.54 8.85
C GLY A 142 18.16 21.55 8.83
N PRO A 143 18.39 22.29 9.93
CA PRO A 143 19.48 23.26 9.99
C PRO A 143 20.85 22.57 9.96
N PRO A 144 21.87 23.18 9.31
CA PRO A 144 23.23 22.61 9.25
C PRO A 144 23.84 22.30 10.62
N SER A 145 23.49 23.08 11.65
CA SER A 145 23.93 22.85 13.02
C SER A 145 23.44 21.55 13.65
N GLN A 146 22.43 20.91 13.03
CA GLN A 146 21.84 19.64 13.46
C GLN A 146 22.04 18.51 12.41
N GLY A 147 22.95 18.72 11.47
CA GLY A 147 23.27 17.74 10.42
C GLY A 147 22.35 17.80 9.19
N GLY A 148 21.47 18.78 9.11
CA GLY A 148 20.67 19.06 7.91
C GLY A 148 21.45 19.87 6.87
N LEU A 149 20.80 20.15 5.72
CA LEU A 149 21.39 20.93 4.63
C LEU A 149 20.92 22.40 4.64
N GLY A 150 19.90 22.73 5.43
CA GLY A 150 19.27 24.05 5.44
C GLY A 150 18.60 24.43 4.12
N TRP A 151 18.13 23.43 3.36
CA TRP A 151 17.45 23.65 2.07
C TRP A 151 16.08 24.30 2.26
N THR A 152 15.63 25.00 1.24
CA THR A 152 14.24 25.45 1.15
C THR A 152 13.35 24.32 0.66
N ILE A 153 12.03 24.49 0.84
CA ILE A 153 11.01 23.54 0.36
C ILE A 153 11.10 23.38 -1.15
N GLU A 154 11.30 24.46 -1.88
CA GLU A 154 11.46 24.47 -3.34
C GLU A 154 12.67 23.61 -3.74
N GLN A 155 13.79 23.75 -3.03
CA GLN A 155 14.98 22.93 -3.29
C GLN A 155 14.72 21.45 -3.02
N VAL A 156 14.01 21.11 -1.93
CA VAL A 156 13.63 19.72 -1.65
C VAL A 156 12.68 19.20 -2.72
N ALA A 157 11.69 19.98 -3.13
CA ALA A 157 10.75 19.60 -4.17
C ALA A 157 11.45 19.31 -5.50
N GLU A 158 12.39 20.20 -5.91
CA GLU A 158 13.10 20.07 -7.19
C GLU A 158 14.21 19.01 -7.15
N GLN A 159 15.00 18.96 -6.08
CA GLN A 159 16.20 18.13 -6.02
C GLN A 159 15.92 16.69 -5.51
N ILE A 160 14.86 16.50 -4.73
CA ILE A 160 14.51 15.19 -4.16
C ILE A 160 13.19 14.69 -4.75
N LEU A 161 12.06 15.38 -4.50
CA LEU A 161 10.74 14.83 -4.81
C LEU A 161 10.50 14.69 -6.32
N ALA A 162 10.93 15.66 -7.12
CA ALA A 162 10.70 15.67 -8.58
C ALA A 162 11.29 14.44 -9.28
N GLN A 163 12.38 13.89 -8.77
CA GLN A 163 13.03 12.70 -9.35
C GLN A 163 12.13 11.45 -9.28
N PHE A 164 11.24 11.37 -8.29
CA PHE A 164 10.36 10.23 -8.07
C PHE A 164 9.01 10.36 -8.79
N VAL A 165 8.61 11.56 -9.22
CA VAL A 165 7.30 11.79 -9.86
C VAL A 165 7.03 10.86 -11.05
N PRO A 166 7.96 10.64 -12.00
CA PRO A 166 7.70 9.76 -13.14
C PRO A 166 7.47 8.30 -12.73
N ILE A 167 8.26 7.78 -11.78
CA ILE A 167 8.13 6.40 -11.32
C ILE A 167 6.84 6.23 -10.51
N VAL A 168 6.51 7.18 -9.66
CA VAL A 168 5.26 7.17 -8.88
C VAL A 168 4.06 7.18 -9.82
N GLY A 169 4.04 8.05 -10.83
CA GLY A 169 3.00 8.11 -11.83
C GLY A 169 2.82 6.78 -12.58
N ALA A 170 3.92 6.17 -13.02
CA ALA A 170 3.89 4.87 -13.68
C ALA A 170 3.37 3.76 -12.76
N MET A 171 3.77 3.76 -11.49
CA MET A 171 3.33 2.76 -10.53
C MET A 171 1.86 2.92 -10.13
N LEU A 172 1.35 4.15 -10.03
CA LEU A 172 -0.07 4.41 -9.82
C LEU A 172 -0.91 3.93 -11.01
N LEU A 173 -0.46 4.15 -12.26
CA LEU A 173 -1.10 3.59 -13.44
C LEU A 173 -1.11 2.07 -13.40
N LEU A 174 0.00 1.44 -13.00
CA LEU A 174 0.10 -0.01 -12.85
C LEU A 174 -0.90 -0.54 -11.82
N THR A 175 -1.03 0.16 -10.67
CA THR A 175 -2.04 -0.15 -9.66
C THR A 175 -3.45 -0.08 -10.24
N GLY A 176 -3.77 1.00 -10.97
CA GLY A 176 -5.07 1.19 -11.62
C GLY A 176 -5.38 0.08 -12.62
N ILE A 177 -4.42 -0.31 -13.47
CA ILE A 177 -4.57 -1.43 -14.39
C ILE A 177 -4.85 -2.73 -13.62
N GLY A 178 -4.14 -2.97 -12.52
CA GLY A 178 -4.39 -4.12 -11.65
C GLY A 178 -5.82 -4.16 -11.10
N VAL A 179 -6.32 -3.04 -10.58
CA VAL A 179 -7.69 -2.93 -10.06
C VAL A 179 -8.73 -3.17 -11.16
N VAL A 180 -8.54 -2.57 -12.34
CA VAL A 180 -9.42 -2.79 -13.51
C VAL A 180 -9.42 -4.26 -13.93
N ALA A 181 -8.25 -4.89 -13.98
CA ALA A 181 -8.14 -6.32 -14.26
C ALA A 181 -8.96 -7.15 -13.26
N GLY A 182 -8.89 -6.84 -11.96
CA GLY A 182 -9.70 -7.47 -10.93
C GLY A 182 -11.20 -7.33 -11.19
N GLY A 183 -11.66 -6.13 -11.52
CA GLY A 183 -13.05 -5.84 -11.87
C GLY A 183 -13.53 -6.63 -13.08
N ILE A 184 -12.72 -6.69 -14.16
CA ILE A 184 -13.03 -7.48 -15.35
C ILE A 184 -13.11 -8.97 -14.99
N GLY A 185 -12.12 -9.49 -14.24
CA GLY A 185 -12.13 -10.88 -13.79
C GLY A 185 -13.39 -11.24 -12.99
N PHE A 186 -13.80 -10.34 -12.07
CA PHE A 186 -15.03 -10.49 -11.30
C PHE A 186 -16.26 -10.54 -12.20
N LEU A 187 -16.41 -9.62 -13.16
CA LEU A 187 -17.53 -9.58 -14.09
C LEU A 187 -17.61 -10.87 -14.93
N ILE A 188 -16.47 -11.32 -15.49
CA ILE A 188 -16.42 -12.55 -16.28
C ILE A 188 -16.93 -13.74 -15.47
N VAL A 189 -16.51 -13.86 -14.21
CA VAL A 189 -16.92 -14.99 -13.35
C VAL A 189 -18.37 -14.85 -12.92
N SER A 190 -18.80 -13.65 -12.54
CA SER A 190 -20.16 -13.39 -12.06
C SER A 190 -21.23 -13.62 -13.14
N LEU A 191 -20.92 -13.31 -14.41
CA LEU A 191 -21.85 -13.46 -15.53
C LEU A 191 -21.87 -14.88 -16.13
N ARG A 192 -20.96 -15.77 -15.75
CA ARG A 192 -21.01 -17.18 -16.17
C ARG A 192 -22.25 -17.85 -15.56
N LYS A 193 -23.07 -18.42 -16.44
CA LYS A 193 -24.19 -19.27 -16.07
C LYS A 193 -23.68 -20.61 -15.57
#